data_570689a27e2482ad6b962e341d27a083
#
_entry.id   570689a27e2482ad6b962e341d27a083
#
_cell.length_a   1.000
_cell.length_b   1.000
_cell.length_c   1.000
_cell.angle_alpha   90.00
_cell.angle_beta   90.00
_cell.angle_gamma   90.00
#
_symmetry.space_group_name_H-M   'P 1'
#
loop_
_entity.id
_entity.type
_entity.pdbx_description
1 polymer ?
#
loop_
_entity_poly.entity_id
_entity_poly.type
_entity_poly.pdbx_seq_one_letter_code
_entity_poly.pdbx_strand_id
1 'polypeptide(L)'
;MLLQKAVTLAQHVHARERRFAPAACIGHPLEVVRILAEASADLPAQTYIAATLHDILEYDRLRLNEIIKDFGDDVATMAWALSKPRAIPADDPQQQESEYVEQIARVSSTHPGVLLAKMADCIRRLESAKLSSCPDDERLLSDTREFYLPLFQQEFLHTTNTDRDAYGILLTRLESATTHQPLPSPQNQQIPC
;
A
#
# COMPACT_ATOMS: atom_id res chain seq x y z
N MET A 1 10.36 13.86 -14.63
CA MET A 1 9.22 13.98 -15.56
C MET A 1 8.16 12.87 -15.36
N LEU A 2 8.50 11.56 -15.36
CA LEU A 2 7.50 10.49 -15.24
C LEU A 2 6.77 10.48 -13.87
N LEU A 3 7.47 10.67 -12.76
CA LEU A 3 6.84 10.74 -11.44
C LEU A 3 5.82 11.89 -11.35
N GLN A 4 6.15 13.06 -11.91
CA GLN A 4 5.20 14.19 -11.95
C GLN A 4 3.95 13.86 -12.78
N LYS A 5 4.11 13.11 -13.87
CA LYS A 5 2.99 12.62 -14.69
C LYS A 5 2.11 11.66 -13.88
N ALA A 6 2.73 10.75 -13.11
CA ALA A 6 2.01 9.83 -12.22
C ALA A 6 1.21 10.58 -11.14
N VAL A 7 1.82 11.57 -10.50
CA VAL A 7 1.13 12.43 -9.51
C VAL A 7 -0.06 13.13 -10.15
N THR A 8 0.09 13.69 -11.35
CA THR A 8 -1.01 14.37 -12.07
C THR A 8 -2.16 13.39 -12.38
N LEU A 9 -1.83 12.17 -12.85
CA LEU A 9 -2.84 11.14 -13.10
C LEU A 9 -3.56 10.74 -11.80
N ALA A 10 -2.80 10.48 -10.74
CA ALA A 10 -3.36 10.15 -9.44
C ALA A 10 -4.28 11.26 -8.90
N GLN A 11 -3.87 12.53 -9.01
CA GLN A 11 -4.69 13.68 -8.62
C GLN A 11 -6.04 13.70 -9.34
N HIS A 12 -6.03 13.48 -10.66
CA HIS A 12 -7.26 13.47 -11.45
C HIS A 12 -8.22 12.35 -11.02
N VAL A 13 -7.68 11.15 -10.80
CA VAL A 13 -8.52 10.00 -10.40
C VAL A 13 -9.08 10.22 -8.99
N HIS A 14 -8.26 10.57 -8.02
CA HIS A 14 -8.70 10.83 -6.66
C HIS A 14 -9.70 12.01 -6.57
N ALA A 15 -9.51 13.07 -7.36
CA ALA A 15 -10.45 14.19 -7.38
C ALA A 15 -11.83 13.78 -7.92
N ARG A 16 -11.86 12.85 -8.88
CA ARG A 16 -13.11 12.29 -9.41
C ARG A 16 -13.78 11.39 -8.37
N GLU A 17 -13.03 10.50 -7.75
CA GLU A 17 -13.52 9.51 -6.78
C GLU A 17 -13.98 10.15 -5.47
N ARG A 18 -13.40 11.27 -5.04
CA ARG A 18 -13.86 12.00 -3.83
C ARG A 18 -15.34 12.39 -3.88
N ARG A 19 -15.94 12.45 -5.05
CA ARG A 19 -17.38 12.69 -5.19
C ARG A 19 -18.21 11.51 -4.70
N PHE A 20 -17.64 10.30 -4.70
CA PHE A 20 -18.32 9.05 -4.36
C PHE A 20 -17.70 8.39 -3.12
N ALA A 21 -16.44 8.65 -2.86
CA ALA A 21 -15.67 8.13 -1.73
C ALA A 21 -14.88 9.28 -1.07
N PRO A 22 -15.43 9.92 -0.02
CA PRO A 22 -14.78 11.08 0.64
C PRO A 22 -13.37 10.79 1.16
N ALA A 23 -13.07 9.53 1.48
CA ALA A 23 -11.73 9.08 1.90
C ALA A 23 -10.71 9.03 0.77
N ALA A 24 -11.11 9.06 -0.50
CA ALA A 24 -10.20 9.09 -1.64
C ALA A 24 -9.37 10.38 -1.63
N CYS A 25 -8.11 10.29 -1.28
CA CYS A 25 -7.22 11.44 -1.12
C CYS A 25 -5.83 11.16 -1.69
N ILE A 26 -5.36 12.04 -2.59
CA ILE A 26 -4.00 11.99 -3.13
C ILE A 26 -2.92 12.08 -2.02
N GLY A 27 -3.25 12.61 -0.87
CA GLY A 27 -2.33 12.68 0.27
C GLY A 27 -1.80 11.32 0.71
N HIS A 28 -2.62 10.26 0.62
CA HIS A 28 -2.20 8.91 0.98
C HIS A 28 -1.05 8.39 0.09
N PRO A 29 -1.18 8.29 -1.24
CA PRO A 29 -0.07 7.82 -2.07
C PRO A 29 1.17 8.71 -2.02
N LEU A 30 1.03 10.03 -1.82
CA LEU A 30 2.18 10.91 -1.65
C LEU A 30 2.94 10.63 -0.34
N GLU A 31 2.24 10.33 0.74
CA GLU A 31 2.86 9.91 2.00
C GLU A 31 3.55 8.55 1.88
N VAL A 32 2.98 7.61 1.12
CA VAL A 32 3.64 6.32 0.81
C VAL A 32 4.97 6.56 0.09
N VAL A 33 4.97 7.43 -0.93
CA VAL A 33 6.19 7.83 -1.65
C VAL A 33 7.21 8.50 -0.73
N ARG A 34 6.76 9.35 0.22
CA ARG A 34 7.65 9.97 1.21
C ARG A 34 8.32 8.92 2.11
N ILE A 35 7.56 7.93 2.59
CA ILE A 35 8.10 6.83 3.42
C ILE A 35 9.15 6.03 2.64
N LEU A 36 8.91 5.74 1.36
CA LEU A 36 9.90 5.08 0.50
C LEU A 36 11.17 5.92 0.34
N ALA A 37 11.03 7.22 0.09
CA ALA A 37 12.17 8.13 -0.08
C ALA A 37 12.99 8.33 1.21
N GLU A 38 12.35 8.23 2.38
CA GLU A 38 13.04 8.22 3.67
C GLU A 38 13.84 6.93 3.90
N ALA A 39 13.39 5.81 3.37
CA ALA A 39 14.12 4.55 3.46
C ALA A 39 15.31 4.48 2.50
N SER A 40 15.15 4.99 1.28
CA SER A 40 16.24 5.15 0.30
C SER A 40 15.85 6.11 -0.81
N ALA A 41 16.74 7.03 -1.15
CA ALA A 41 16.56 7.92 -2.31
C ALA A 41 16.90 7.25 -3.65
N ASP A 42 17.60 6.12 -3.62
CA ASP A 42 18.17 5.45 -4.79
C ASP A 42 17.33 4.28 -5.32
N LEU A 43 16.09 4.13 -4.83
CA LEU A 43 15.19 3.11 -5.37
C LEU A 43 14.86 3.38 -6.84
N PRO A 44 14.63 2.31 -7.63
CA PRO A 44 14.21 2.47 -9.02
C PRO A 44 12.99 3.39 -9.16
N ALA A 45 13.01 4.29 -10.14
CA ALA A 45 11.92 5.25 -10.36
C ALA A 45 10.56 4.57 -10.52
N GLN A 46 10.53 3.36 -11.07
CA GLN A 46 9.33 2.54 -11.24
C GLN A 46 8.65 2.25 -9.90
N THR A 47 9.43 2.03 -8.82
CA THR A 47 8.90 1.79 -7.47
C THR A 47 8.10 3.00 -6.96
N TYR A 48 8.64 4.21 -7.10
CA TYR A 48 7.94 5.44 -6.71
C TYR A 48 6.70 5.72 -7.55
N ILE A 49 6.80 5.46 -8.86
CA ILE A 49 5.69 5.66 -9.79
C ILE A 49 4.57 4.66 -9.47
N ALA A 50 4.88 3.38 -9.28
CA ALA A 50 3.91 2.36 -8.91
C ALA A 50 3.25 2.66 -7.56
N ALA A 51 4.04 3.09 -6.56
CA ALA A 51 3.52 3.53 -5.27
C ALA A 51 2.58 4.75 -5.39
N THR A 52 2.84 5.68 -6.33
CA THR A 52 1.96 6.81 -6.60
C THR A 52 0.62 6.37 -7.21
N LEU A 53 0.64 5.29 -8.00
CA LEU A 53 -0.50 4.81 -8.79
C LEU A 53 -1.24 3.62 -8.15
N HIS A 54 -0.82 3.16 -6.97
CA HIS A 54 -1.28 1.89 -6.41
C HIS A 54 -2.79 1.81 -6.19
N ASP A 55 -3.44 2.92 -5.82
CA ASP A 55 -4.88 2.98 -5.57
C ASP A 55 -5.72 3.16 -6.84
N ILE A 56 -5.12 3.60 -7.96
CA ILE A 56 -5.87 4.01 -9.15
C ILE A 56 -6.69 2.87 -9.72
N LEU A 57 -6.11 1.68 -9.81
CA LEU A 57 -6.77 0.51 -10.37
C LEU A 57 -7.82 -0.09 -9.43
N GLU A 58 -7.84 0.29 -8.16
CA GLU A 58 -8.94 -0.02 -7.25
C GLU A 58 -10.22 0.74 -7.63
N TYR A 59 -10.07 1.96 -8.14
CA TYR A 59 -11.19 2.80 -8.55
C TYR A 59 -11.63 2.54 -9.99
N ASP A 60 -10.65 2.36 -10.90
CA ASP A 60 -10.92 2.24 -12.33
C ASP A 60 -9.90 1.31 -13.02
N ARG A 61 -10.26 0.02 -13.12
CA ARG A 61 -9.39 -1.00 -13.74
C ARG A 61 -9.15 -0.78 -15.24
N LEU A 62 -10.00 -0.03 -15.92
CA LEU A 62 -9.84 0.29 -17.34
C LEU A 62 -8.61 1.17 -17.60
N ARG A 63 -8.10 1.83 -16.56
CA ARG A 63 -6.88 2.64 -16.63
C ARG A 63 -5.59 1.84 -16.75
N LEU A 64 -5.62 0.52 -16.63
CA LEU A 64 -4.41 -0.30 -16.81
C LEU A 64 -3.73 -0.02 -18.15
N ASN A 65 -4.52 0.07 -19.25
CA ASN A 65 -3.97 0.39 -20.57
C ASN A 65 -3.37 1.81 -20.66
N GLU A 66 -3.92 2.78 -19.92
CA GLU A 66 -3.36 4.12 -19.81
C GLU A 66 -2.01 4.08 -19.08
N ILE A 67 -1.91 3.31 -17.98
CA ILE A 67 -0.67 3.14 -17.23
C ILE A 67 0.39 2.45 -18.08
N ILE A 68 0.06 1.38 -18.81
CA ILE A 68 0.98 0.70 -19.74
C ILE A 68 1.54 1.69 -20.77
N LYS A 69 0.66 2.43 -21.41
CA LYS A 69 1.03 3.39 -22.46
C LYS A 69 1.94 4.51 -21.93
N ASP A 70 1.68 4.97 -20.72
CA ASP A 70 2.29 6.19 -20.18
C ASP A 70 3.55 5.90 -19.34
N PHE A 71 3.65 4.71 -18.74
CA PHE A 71 4.69 4.36 -17.76
C PHE A 71 5.38 3.02 -18.05
N GLY A 72 4.85 2.22 -18.99
CA GLY A 72 5.39 0.90 -19.34
C GLY A 72 4.82 -0.26 -18.53
N ASP A 73 5.13 -1.48 -19.01
CA ASP A 73 4.59 -2.72 -18.47
C ASP A 73 5.02 -2.99 -17.03
N ASP A 74 6.27 -2.68 -16.66
CA ASP A 74 6.78 -2.89 -15.30
C ASP A 74 5.97 -2.11 -14.27
N VAL A 75 5.76 -0.80 -14.53
CA VAL A 75 4.96 0.06 -13.64
C VAL A 75 3.52 -0.42 -13.59
N ALA A 76 2.94 -0.79 -14.72
CA ALA A 76 1.57 -1.29 -14.78
C ALA A 76 1.40 -2.59 -14.00
N THR A 77 2.36 -3.51 -14.12
CA THR A 77 2.39 -4.78 -13.37
C THR A 77 2.48 -4.53 -11.86
N MET A 78 3.38 -3.64 -11.44
CA MET A 78 3.52 -3.28 -10.03
C MET A 78 2.28 -2.58 -9.49
N ALA A 79 1.72 -1.61 -10.21
CA ALA A 79 0.50 -0.91 -9.81
C ALA A 79 -0.70 -1.86 -9.72
N TRP A 80 -0.81 -2.80 -10.67
CA TRP A 80 -1.84 -3.84 -10.62
C TRP A 80 -1.68 -4.75 -9.40
N ALA A 81 -0.44 -5.17 -9.10
CA ALA A 81 -0.17 -6.02 -7.94
C ALA A 81 -0.52 -5.34 -6.61
N LEU A 82 -0.31 -4.02 -6.53
CA LEU A 82 -0.59 -3.21 -5.34
C LEU A 82 -2.06 -2.82 -5.20
N SER A 83 -2.85 -2.93 -6.26
CA SER A 83 -4.27 -2.57 -6.26
C SER A 83 -5.13 -3.73 -5.80
N LYS A 84 -5.66 -3.65 -4.57
CA LYS A 84 -6.56 -4.66 -4.03
C LYS A 84 -7.82 -4.76 -4.88
N PRO A 85 -8.23 -5.95 -5.33
CA PRO A 85 -9.49 -6.11 -6.04
C PRO A 85 -10.64 -5.62 -5.14
N ARG A 86 -11.38 -4.61 -5.56
CA ARG A 86 -12.68 -4.30 -4.96
C ARG A 86 -13.62 -5.43 -5.38
N ALA A 87 -13.69 -6.46 -4.57
CA ALA A 87 -14.59 -7.56 -4.84
C ALA A 87 -16.03 -7.09 -4.68
N ILE A 88 -16.91 -7.61 -5.52
CA ILE A 88 -18.25 -8.04 -5.18
C ILE A 88 -18.19 -8.55 -3.73
N PRO A 89 -19.17 -8.25 -2.85
CA PRO A 89 -19.07 -8.59 -1.43
C PRO A 89 -18.38 -9.93 -1.26
N ALA A 90 -17.21 -9.94 -0.65
CA ALA A 90 -16.47 -11.18 -0.48
C ALA A 90 -17.24 -12.01 0.54
N ASP A 91 -17.63 -13.20 0.14
CA ASP A 91 -18.25 -14.17 1.05
C ASP A 91 -17.27 -14.52 2.19
N ASP A 92 -15.95 -14.37 1.94
CA ASP A 92 -14.87 -14.54 2.90
C ASP A 92 -13.80 -13.44 2.79
N PRO A 93 -13.78 -12.46 3.71
CA PRO A 93 -12.78 -11.40 3.73
C PRO A 93 -11.35 -11.88 3.98
N GLN A 94 -11.15 -13.00 4.70
CA GLN A 94 -9.81 -13.54 4.97
C GLN A 94 -9.26 -14.22 3.72
N GLN A 95 -10.09 -14.97 3.00
CA GLN A 95 -9.70 -15.54 1.72
C GLN A 95 -9.29 -14.44 0.72
N GLN A 96 -10.07 -13.36 0.65
CA GLN A 96 -9.73 -12.23 -0.23
C GLN A 96 -8.37 -11.60 0.12
N GLU A 97 -8.07 -11.47 1.42
CA GLU A 97 -6.78 -10.94 1.87
C GLU A 97 -5.64 -11.88 1.49
N SER A 98 -5.82 -13.19 1.71
CA SER A 98 -4.84 -14.21 1.33
C SER A 98 -4.54 -14.20 -0.18
N GLU A 99 -5.57 -14.16 -1.02
CA GLU A 99 -5.41 -14.08 -2.49
C GLU A 99 -4.67 -12.82 -2.93
N TYR A 100 -4.91 -11.70 -2.24
CA TYR A 100 -4.22 -10.45 -2.51
C TYR A 100 -2.75 -10.51 -2.11
N VAL A 101 -2.43 -11.10 -0.97
CA VAL A 101 -1.05 -11.32 -0.53
C VAL A 101 -0.30 -12.24 -1.49
N GLU A 102 -0.95 -13.32 -1.97
CA GLU A 102 -0.37 -14.20 -3.00
C GLU A 102 -0.11 -13.46 -4.32
N GLN A 103 -0.99 -12.54 -4.71
CA GLN A 103 -0.78 -11.68 -5.88
C GLN A 103 0.49 -10.84 -5.73
N ILE A 104 0.67 -10.20 -4.57
CA ILE A 104 1.86 -9.40 -4.24
C ILE A 104 3.11 -10.28 -4.27
N ALA A 105 3.10 -11.43 -3.60
CA ALA A 105 4.22 -12.35 -3.54
C ALA A 105 4.64 -12.85 -4.92
N ARG A 106 3.67 -13.15 -5.79
CA ARG A 106 3.94 -13.60 -7.16
C ARG A 106 4.66 -12.54 -7.98
N VAL A 107 4.22 -11.30 -7.90
CA VAL A 107 4.81 -10.21 -8.68
C VAL A 107 6.15 -9.77 -8.10
N SER A 108 6.34 -9.86 -6.79
CA SER A 108 7.58 -9.46 -6.13
C SER A 108 8.80 -10.26 -6.58
N SER A 109 8.61 -11.50 -7.06
CA SER A 109 9.69 -12.34 -7.58
C SER A 109 10.42 -11.72 -8.78
N THR A 110 9.73 -10.90 -9.57
CA THR A 110 10.30 -10.17 -10.72
C THR A 110 10.37 -8.66 -10.51
N HIS A 111 9.57 -8.13 -9.60
CA HIS A 111 9.46 -6.70 -9.30
C HIS A 111 9.53 -6.44 -7.78
N PRO A 112 10.70 -6.57 -7.14
CA PRO A 112 10.84 -6.48 -5.68
C PRO A 112 10.36 -5.15 -5.09
N GLY A 113 10.36 -4.07 -5.86
CA GLY A 113 9.80 -2.78 -5.47
C GLY A 113 8.32 -2.82 -5.03
N VAL A 114 7.57 -3.87 -5.42
CA VAL A 114 6.18 -4.09 -4.96
C VAL A 114 6.14 -4.29 -3.44
N LEU A 115 7.09 -5.05 -2.87
CA LEU A 115 7.14 -5.28 -1.42
C LEU A 115 7.47 -3.99 -0.67
N LEU A 116 8.43 -3.21 -1.17
CA LEU A 116 8.80 -1.92 -0.58
C LEU A 116 7.60 -0.96 -0.57
N ALA A 117 6.89 -0.86 -1.70
CA ALA A 117 5.71 -0.01 -1.81
C ALA A 117 4.58 -0.48 -0.89
N LYS A 118 4.36 -1.80 -0.77
CA LYS A 118 3.33 -2.34 0.12
C LYS A 118 3.69 -2.16 1.60
N MET A 119 4.96 -2.35 1.99
CA MET A 119 5.40 -2.04 3.36
C MET A 119 5.16 -0.56 3.70
N ALA A 120 5.51 0.35 2.80
CA ALA A 120 5.30 1.78 3.00
C ALA A 120 3.81 2.14 3.12
N ASP A 121 2.93 1.49 2.34
CA ASP A 121 1.48 1.61 2.46
C ASP A 121 0.98 1.13 3.85
N CYS A 122 1.39 -0.06 4.30
CA CYS A 122 1.03 -0.59 5.61
C CYS A 122 1.50 0.34 6.74
N ILE A 123 2.75 0.83 6.69
CA ILE A 123 3.31 1.77 7.66
C ILE A 123 2.45 3.04 7.71
N ARG A 124 2.17 3.64 6.54
CA ARG A 124 1.37 4.87 6.46
C ARG A 124 -0.01 4.70 7.08
N ARG A 125 -0.67 3.60 6.79
CA ARG A 125 -2.01 3.30 7.31
C ARG A 125 -1.99 3.08 8.82
N LEU A 126 -1.06 2.27 9.34
CA LEU A 126 -0.92 2.00 10.77
C LEU A 126 -0.53 3.25 11.57
N GLU A 127 0.36 4.10 11.05
CA GLU A 127 0.73 5.35 11.70
C GLU A 127 -0.44 6.34 11.76
N SER A 128 -1.33 6.31 10.76
CA SER A 128 -2.56 7.11 10.77
C SER A 128 -3.58 6.55 11.76
N ALA A 129 -3.72 5.23 11.80
CA ALA A 129 -4.64 4.53 12.68
C ALA A 129 -4.39 4.81 14.17
N LYS A 130 -3.13 5.03 14.55
CA LYS A 130 -2.77 5.42 15.93
C LYS A 130 -3.42 6.74 16.39
N LEU A 131 -3.90 7.54 15.44
CA LEU A 131 -4.55 8.83 15.70
C LEU A 131 -6.09 8.73 15.71
N SER A 132 -6.63 7.55 15.39
CA SER A 132 -8.07 7.28 15.34
C SER A 132 -8.39 6.00 16.13
N SER A 133 -9.61 5.89 16.64
CA SER A 133 -10.09 4.71 17.37
C SER A 133 -11.21 4.05 16.54
N CYS A 134 -10.93 3.75 15.26
CA CYS A 134 -11.91 3.16 14.35
C CYS A 134 -11.79 1.62 14.35
N PRO A 135 -12.89 0.87 14.28
CA PRO A 135 -12.86 -0.60 14.13
C PRO A 135 -12.06 -1.09 12.93
N ASP A 136 -11.99 -0.30 11.85
CA ASP A 136 -11.17 -0.60 10.67
C ASP A 136 -9.66 -0.62 10.98
N ASP A 137 -9.22 0.09 12.02
CA ASP A 137 -7.83 0.14 12.43
C ASP A 137 -7.39 -1.17 13.12
N GLU A 138 -8.29 -1.79 13.89
CA GLU A 138 -8.03 -3.11 14.51
C GLU A 138 -7.89 -4.18 13.45
N ARG A 139 -8.76 -4.16 12.44
CA ARG A 139 -8.67 -5.08 11.32
C ARG A 139 -7.40 -4.87 10.52
N LEU A 140 -7.03 -3.63 10.21
CA LEU A 140 -5.77 -3.32 9.53
C LEU A 140 -4.56 -3.89 10.27
N LEU A 141 -4.53 -3.75 11.60
CA LEU A 141 -3.45 -4.27 12.44
C LEU A 141 -3.43 -5.80 12.40
N SER A 142 -4.60 -6.45 12.50
CA SER A 142 -4.73 -7.92 12.41
C SER A 142 -4.26 -8.42 11.05
N ASP A 143 -4.78 -7.86 9.95
CA ASP A 143 -4.39 -8.23 8.58
C ASP A 143 -2.88 -8.03 8.36
N THR A 144 -2.31 -6.95 8.91
CA THR A 144 -0.88 -6.69 8.79
C THR A 144 -0.05 -7.76 9.52
N ARG A 145 -0.44 -8.15 10.72
CA ARG A 145 0.26 -9.16 11.51
C ARG A 145 0.10 -10.56 10.95
N GLU A 146 -1.06 -10.89 10.44
CA GLU A 146 -1.41 -12.24 9.99
C GLU A 146 -0.89 -12.52 8.58
N PHE A 147 -0.99 -11.55 7.67
CA PHE A 147 -0.72 -11.77 6.26
C PHE A 147 0.56 -11.08 5.77
N TYR A 148 0.72 -9.78 6.03
CA TYR A 148 1.79 -9.01 5.40
C TYR A 148 3.14 -9.15 6.09
N LEU A 149 3.17 -9.08 7.41
CA LEU A 149 4.44 -9.16 8.16
C LEU A 149 5.17 -10.48 7.94
N PRO A 150 4.52 -11.66 7.95
CA PRO A 150 5.17 -12.94 7.63
C PRO A 150 5.75 -12.96 6.20
N LEU A 151 5.01 -12.44 5.20
CA LEU A 151 5.51 -12.32 3.83
C LEU A 151 6.79 -11.48 3.79
N PHE A 152 6.77 -10.29 4.39
CA PHE A 152 7.93 -9.40 4.35
C PHE A 152 9.14 -9.98 5.09
N GLN A 153 8.95 -10.65 6.22
CA GLN A 153 10.03 -11.30 6.95
C GLN A 153 10.66 -12.43 6.15
N GLN A 154 9.83 -13.25 5.49
CA GLN A 154 10.30 -14.33 4.63
C GLN A 154 11.10 -13.78 3.44
N GLU A 155 10.57 -12.80 2.73
CA GLU A 155 11.21 -12.22 1.54
C GLU A 155 12.51 -11.46 1.90
N PHE A 156 12.59 -10.85 3.07
CA PHE A 156 13.81 -10.22 3.55
C PHE A 156 15.00 -11.19 3.64
N LEU A 157 14.76 -12.45 3.97
CA LEU A 157 15.81 -13.48 4.03
C LEU A 157 16.41 -13.77 2.66
N HIS A 158 15.64 -13.57 1.59
CA HIS A 158 16.04 -13.82 0.20
C HIS A 158 16.52 -12.57 -0.53
N THR A 159 16.38 -11.39 0.06
CA THR A 159 16.80 -10.12 -0.54
C THR A 159 18.32 -9.99 -0.50
N THR A 160 18.96 -9.93 -1.66
CA THR A 160 20.41 -9.87 -1.82
C THR A 160 20.92 -8.56 -2.45
N ASN A 161 20.05 -7.62 -2.79
CA ASN A 161 20.31 -6.47 -3.65
C ASN A 161 20.59 -5.17 -2.86
N THR A 162 20.92 -4.12 -3.60
CA THR A 162 21.05 -2.72 -3.13
C THR A 162 19.84 -2.21 -2.35
N ASP A 163 18.69 -2.82 -2.56
CA ASP A 163 17.44 -2.48 -1.86
C ASP A 163 17.34 -3.10 -0.45
N ARG A 164 18.31 -3.93 -0.04
CA ARG A 164 18.28 -4.63 1.25
C ARG A 164 18.25 -3.67 2.44
N ASP A 165 18.98 -2.58 2.37
CA ASP A 165 19.02 -1.57 3.44
C ASP A 165 17.66 -0.87 3.55
N ALA A 166 17.09 -0.45 2.42
CA ALA A 166 15.75 0.13 2.38
C ALA A 166 14.70 -0.84 2.91
N TYR A 167 14.81 -2.12 2.53
CA TYR A 167 13.91 -3.17 3.00
C TYR A 167 14.01 -3.34 4.53
N GLY A 168 15.22 -3.42 5.08
CA GLY A 168 15.45 -3.55 6.52
C GLY A 168 14.91 -2.36 7.31
N ILE A 169 15.08 -1.13 6.80
CA ILE A 169 14.54 0.09 7.40
C ILE A 169 13.01 0.04 7.46
N LEU A 170 12.36 -0.28 6.33
CA LEU A 170 10.91 -0.36 6.26
C LEU A 170 10.37 -1.50 7.13
N LEU A 171 11.00 -2.68 7.11
CA LEU A 171 10.57 -3.81 7.93
C LEU A 171 10.63 -3.49 9.42
N THR A 172 11.74 -2.90 9.89
CA THR A 172 11.89 -2.48 11.29
C THR A 172 10.83 -1.45 11.69
N ARG A 173 10.54 -0.48 10.81
CA ARG A 173 9.50 0.52 11.05
C ARG A 173 8.12 -0.10 11.11
N LEU A 174 7.81 -1.06 10.22
CA LEU A 174 6.56 -1.79 10.21
C LEU A 174 6.37 -2.62 11.49
N GLU A 175 7.40 -3.37 11.91
CA GLU A 175 7.39 -4.14 13.15
C GLU A 175 7.11 -3.23 14.36
N SER A 176 7.77 -2.09 14.43
CA SER A 176 7.51 -1.08 15.47
C SER A 176 6.08 -0.55 15.41
N ALA A 177 5.52 -0.35 14.21
CA ALA A 177 4.16 0.12 14.05
C ALA A 177 3.13 -0.93 14.52
N THR A 178 3.43 -2.21 14.36
CA THR A 178 2.55 -3.32 14.79
C THR A 178 2.63 -3.65 16.26
N THR A 179 3.69 -3.28 16.99
CA THR A 179 3.88 -3.59 18.42
C THR A 179 3.14 -2.65 19.35
N HIS A 180 2.79 -1.44 18.92
CA HIS A 180 2.01 -0.52 19.74
C HIS A 180 0.56 -1.03 19.81
N GLN A 181 0.14 -1.47 21.01
CA GLN A 181 -1.27 -1.76 21.28
C GLN A 181 -2.09 -0.49 21.08
N PRO A 182 -3.29 -0.57 20.50
CA PRO A 182 -4.24 0.53 20.57
C PRO A 182 -4.49 0.83 22.05
N LEU A 183 -4.56 2.12 22.40
CA LEU A 183 -5.02 2.53 23.74
C LEU A 183 -6.37 1.88 24.00
N PRO A 184 -6.64 1.36 25.22
CA PRO A 184 -7.94 0.79 25.54
C PRO A 184 -8.99 1.85 25.26
N SER A 185 -9.99 1.48 24.48
CA SER A 185 -11.11 2.35 24.12
C SER A 185 -11.69 2.95 25.41
N PRO A 186 -11.90 4.26 25.50
CA PRO A 186 -12.67 4.82 26.61
C PRO A 186 -14.07 4.20 26.54
N GLN A 187 -14.44 3.43 27.55
CA GLN A 187 -15.77 2.86 27.67
C GLN A 187 -16.79 3.98 27.63
N ASN A 188 -17.72 3.88 26.67
CA ASN A 188 -18.94 4.67 26.53
C ASN A 188 -18.80 6.18 26.30
N GLN A 189 -18.60 6.56 25.04
CA GLN A 189 -19.39 7.65 24.47
C GLN A 189 -19.70 7.29 23.02
N GLN A 190 -20.95 6.86 22.77
CA GLN A 190 -21.52 6.71 21.44
C GLN A 190 -21.57 8.10 20.80
N ILE A 191 -20.63 8.36 19.90
CA ILE A 191 -20.74 9.42 18.90
C ILE A 191 -21.04 8.67 17.60
N PRO A 192 -22.20 8.90 16.96
CA PRO A 192 -22.50 8.26 15.69
C PRO A 192 -21.55 8.78 14.61
N CYS A 193 -20.98 7.86 13.85
CA CYS A 193 -20.24 8.15 12.63
C CYS A 193 -21.16 8.71 11.55
#